data_918fb69dae617145b63ed4d2e8bb5430
#
_entry.id   918fb69dae617145b63ed4d2e8bb5430
#
_cell.length_a   1.000
_cell.length_b   1.000
_cell.length_c   1.000
_cell.angle_alpha   90.00
_cell.angle_beta   90.00
_cell.angle_gamma   90.00
#
_symmetry.space_group_name_H-M   'P 1'
#
loop_
_entity.id
_entity.type
_entity.pdbx_description
1 polymer ?
#
loop_
_entity_poly.entity_id
_entity_poly.type
_entity_poly.pdbx_seq_one_letter_code
_entity_poly.pdbx_strand_id
1 'polypeptide(L)'
;MAGKVSMEKLLATVIQIKASDLHISVGQPPVVRHQGRLRKLDIGGGSLDNDDTTGLMKSITPDRCQQELQQKGGSDFAIEYIDGYRFRVAVFKQKGTVGMVLRRIPSQFLTFEQLRTPEAIRSLIIRPRGMLLVTGPTGSGKTTSLASMVNFLNDNYDKHIITLEDPIEYYHKHKKSTINQREIGIDVPDFKEGLRRALRMDPDVILVGEMRDLETIRAALEAAETGHLVFGTLHTSGASSTVDRIITVFPQDEQDQIRTQLSGSLIGVLSQALLPRKPEGLIAAYEMMVVTPAIRNLIRENKTYRIDSSIQTGRKHGMFLLDEMLFRLWKEDQCEKEEVLLKSNRPTELAAKIAQAERGMDDDDEDGDGDEEDNDQDEDEEEDDDDE
;
A
#
# COMPACT_ATOMS: atom_id res chain seq x y z
N MET A 1 -40.83 7.37 -17.14
CA MET A 1 -41.20 7.56 -15.73
C MET A 1 -39.95 7.93 -14.98
N ALA A 2 -39.93 9.00 -14.20
CA ALA A 2 -38.80 9.35 -13.35
C ALA A 2 -38.66 8.22 -12.33
N GLY A 3 -37.48 7.57 -12.25
CA GLY A 3 -37.21 6.50 -11.29
C GLY A 3 -37.43 6.99 -9.86
N LYS A 4 -37.83 6.07 -8.97
CA LYS A 4 -38.10 6.37 -7.56
C LYS A 4 -36.94 7.12 -6.87
N VAL A 5 -35.70 6.97 -7.37
CA VAL A 5 -34.46 7.49 -6.78
C VAL A 5 -33.47 7.84 -7.87
N SER A 6 -32.78 9.00 -7.74
CA SER A 6 -31.67 9.35 -8.62
C SER A 6 -30.33 8.95 -8.02
N MET A 7 -29.35 8.58 -8.86
CA MET A 7 -27.98 8.24 -8.42
C MET A 7 -27.33 9.45 -7.71
N GLU A 8 -27.53 10.65 -8.19
CA GLU A 8 -27.03 11.88 -7.55
C GLU A 8 -27.46 12.02 -6.09
N LYS A 9 -28.75 11.78 -5.81
CA LYS A 9 -29.28 11.81 -4.44
C LYS A 9 -28.65 10.73 -3.56
N LEU A 10 -28.44 9.53 -4.12
CA LEU A 10 -27.78 8.43 -3.41
C LEU A 10 -26.34 8.77 -3.06
N LEU A 11 -25.54 9.26 -4.02
CA LEU A 11 -24.14 9.63 -3.82
C LEU A 11 -24.00 10.79 -2.82
N ALA A 12 -24.86 11.82 -2.93
CA ALA A 12 -24.90 12.91 -1.95
C ALA A 12 -25.16 12.40 -0.54
N THR A 13 -26.13 11.49 -0.38
CA THR A 13 -26.43 10.88 0.93
C THR A 13 -25.25 10.08 1.47
N VAL A 14 -24.59 9.24 0.65
CA VAL A 14 -23.40 8.48 1.04
C VAL A 14 -22.28 9.40 1.56
N ILE A 15 -22.05 10.52 0.89
CA ILE A 15 -21.06 11.52 1.28
C ILE A 15 -21.44 12.18 2.61
N GLN A 16 -22.69 12.61 2.75
CA GLN A 16 -23.20 13.30 3.92
C GLN A 16 -23.11 12.46 5.20
N ILE A 17 -23.49 11.18 5.11
CA ILE A 17 -23.42 10.25 6.26
C ILE A 17 -22.04 9.60 6.42
N LYS A 18 -21.06 9.95 5.58
CA LYS A 18 -19.71 9.38 5.56
C LYS A 18 -19.66 7.85 5.43
N ALA A 19 -20.63 7.26 4.69
CA ALA A 19 -20.62 5.84 4.42
C ALA A 19 -19.45 5.46 3.50
N SER A 20 -18.95 4.22 3.65
CA SER A 20 -17.84 3.70 2.84
C SER A 20 -18.30 3.11 1.52
N ASP A 21 -19.43 2.40 1.53
CA ASP A 21 -19.96 1.72 0.35
C ASP A 21 -21.48 1.93 0.20
N LEU A 22 -21.94 1.92 -1.05
CA LEU A 22 -23.35 1.89 -1.44
C LEU A 22 -23.63 0.62 -2.23
N HIS A 23 -24.60 -0.16 -1.81
CA HIS A 23 -25.05 -1.39 -2.47
C HIS A 23 -26.43 -1.17 -3.07
N ILE A 24 -26.59 -1.48 -4.34
CA ILE A 24 -27.83 -1.38 -5.12
C ILE A 24 -28.14 -2.74 -5.69
N SER A 25 -29.30 -3.29 -5.32
CA SER A 25 -29.78 -4.60 -5.79
C SER A 25 -31.31 -4.60 -5.88
N VAL A 26 -31.83 -5.38 -6.79
CA VAL A 26 -33.30 -5.60 -6.93
C VAL A 26 -33.86 -6.26 -5.69
N GLY A 27 -35.09 -5.87 -5.31
CA GLY A 27 -35.85 -6.47 -4.21
C GLY A 27 -35.55 -5.88 -2.82
N GLN A 28 -34.69 -4.86 -2.73
CA GLN A 28 -34.44 -4.16 -1.48
C GLN A 28 -34.18 -2.66 -1.72
N PRO A 29 -34.36 -1.81 -0.70
CA PRO A 29 -33.93 -0.42 -0.81
C PRO A 29 -32.39 -0.35 -0.93
N PRO A 30 -31.81 0.77 -1.38
CA PRO A 30 -30.37 0.98 -1.34
C PRO A 30 -29.81 0.74 0.05
N VAL A 31 -28.66 0.09 0.14
CA VAL A 31 -27.99 -0.28 1.40
C VAL A 31 -26.64 0.39 1.45
N VAL A 32 -26.28 0.97 2.57
CA VAL A 32 -24.94 1.57 2.77
C VAL A 32 -24.17 0.82 3.83
N ARG A 33 -22.86 0.81 3.71
CA ARG A 33 -21.96 0.41 4.79
C ARG A 33 -21.50 1.67 5.53
N HIS A 34 -21.93 1.76 6.76
CA HIS A 34 -21.57 2.87 7.65
C HIS A 34 -21.00 2.30 8.95
N GLN A 35 -19.78 2.72 9.32
CA GLN A 35 -19.04 2.19 10.47
C GLN A 35 -18.97 0.64 10.48
N GLY A 36 -18.65 0.05 9.32
CA GLY A 36 -18.53 -1.40 9.14
C GLY A 36 -19.86 -2.17 9.01
N ARG A 37 -21.00 -1.57 9.37
CA ARG A 37 -22.34 -2.22 9.39
C ARG A 37 -23.17 -1.83 8.18
N LEU A 38 -23.89 -2.80 7.61
CA LEU A 38 -24.86 -2.56 6.54
C LEU A 38 -26.15 -1.97 7.10
N ARG A 39 -26.63 -0.87 6.53
CA ARG A 39 -27.87 -0.18 6.89
C ARG A 39 -28.68 0.15 5.63
N LYS A 40 -29.98 -0.12 5.67
CA LYS A 40 -30.91 0.28 4.59
C LYS A 40 -31.08 1.80 4.62
N LEU A 41 -31.04 2.43 3.45
CA LEU A 41 -31.38 3.85 3.31
C LEU A 41 -32.90 3.99 3.13
N ASP A 42 -33.53 4.76 3.98
CA ASP A 42 -34.88 5.22 3.77
C ASP A 42 -34.87 6.53 2.98
N ILE A 43 -35.01 6.42 1.67
CA ILE A 43 -35.05 7.55 0.75
C ILE A 43 -36.42 7.77 0.10
N GLY A 44 -37.46 7.15 0.70
CA GLY A 44 -38.85 7.29 0.28
C GLY A 44 -39.24 6.49 -0.99
N GLY A 45 -38.31 5.62 -1.49
CA GLY A 45 -38.53 4.83 -2.73
C GLY A 45 -38.90 3.37 -2.51
N GLY A 46 -38.82 2.85 -1.29
CA GLY A 46 -39.06 1.41 -1.01
C GLY A 46 -38.01 0.51 -1.66
N SER A 47 -38.41 -0.71 -2.01
CA SER A 47 -37.55 -1.67 -2.71
C SER A 47 -37.38 -1.30 -4.18
N LEU A 48 -36.16 -1.42 -4.69
CA LEU A 48 -35.81 -1.18 -6.10
C LEU A 48 -36.31 -2.37 -6.95
N ASP A 49 -36.84 -2.06 -8.12
CA ASP A 49 -37.12 -3.05 -9.15
C ASP A 49 -35.99 -3.13 -10.20
N ASN A 50 -36.15 -3.94 -11.23
CA ASN A 50 -35.15 -4.12 -12.27
C ASN A 50 -34.99 -2.87 -13.15
N ASP A 51 -36.05 -2.11 -13.37
CA ASP A 51 -36.00 -0.88 -14.18
C ASP A 51 -35.29 0.21 -13.40
N ASP A 52 -35.52 0.32 -12.08
CA ASP A 52 -34.82 1.23 -11.18
C ASP A 52 -33.31 0.95 -11.19
N THR A 53 -32.88 -0.31 -10.97
CA THR A 53 -31.45 -0.66 -10.92
C THR A 53 -30.75 -0.49 -12.27
N THR A 54 -31.44 -0.84 -13.37
CA THR A 54 -30.92 -0.65 -14.73
C THR A 54 -30.80 0.83 -15.07
N GLY A 55 -31.78 1.65 -14.69
CA GLY A 55 -31.77 3.11 -14.88
C GLY A 55 -30.63 3.77 -14.11
N LEU A 56 -30.45 3.40 -12.82
CA LEU A 56 -29.34 3.86 -11.99
C LEU A 56 -27.98 3.47 -12.58
N MET A 57 -27.84 2.22 -13.02
CA MET A 57 -26.62 1.74 -13.67
C MET A 57 -26.30 2.55 -14.92
N LYS A 58 -27.24 2.70 -15.84
CA LYS A 58 -27.05 3.45 -17.09
C LYS A 58 -26.66 4.91 -16.86
N SER A 59 -27.12 5.53 -15.78
CA SER A 59 -26.85 6.93 -15.49
C SER A 59 -25.38 7.24 -15.16
N ILE A 60 -24.59 6.24 -14.74
CA ILE A 60 -23.21 6.41 -14.31
C ILE A 60 -22.19 5.53 -15.05
N THR A 61 -22.67 4.52 -15.77
CA THR A 61 -21.79 3.51 -16.39
C THR A 61 -21.42 3.92 -17.82
N PRO A 62 -20.13 4.12 -18.14
CA PRO A 62 -19.68 4.40 -19.50
C PRO A 62 -20.08 3.30 -20.49
N ASP A 63 -20.30 3.66 -21.76
CA ASP A 63 -20.74 2.73 -22.82
C ASP A 63 -19.84 1.49 -22.93
N ARG A 64 -18.52 1.67 -22.85
CA ARG A 64 -17.55 0.56 -22.82
C ARG A 64 -17.84 -0.41 -21.69
N CYS A 65 -18.08 0.07 -20.49
CA CYS A 65 -18.36 -0.74 -19.30
C CYS A 65 -19.74 -1.41 -19.40
N GLN A 66 -20.72 -0.75 -20.05
CA GLN A 66 -22.02 -1.38 -20.34
C GLN A 66 -21.87 -2.55 -21.30
N GLN A 67 -21.03 -2.41 -22.36
CA GLN A 67 -20.72 -3.50 -23.27
C GLN A 67 -20.01 -4.65 -22.56
N GLU A 68 -19.04 -4.35 -21.72
CA GLU A 68 -18.33 -5.35 -20.93
C GLU A 68 -19.27 -6.11 -19.98
N LEU A 69 -20.17 -5.40 -19.27
CA LEU A 69 -21.21 -5.99 -18.45
C LEU A 69 -22.08 -6.97 -19.26
N GLN A 70 -22.40 -6.64 -20.52
CA GLN A 70 -23.18 -7.53 -21.38
C GLN A 70 -22.39 -8.80 -21.76
N GLN A 71 -21.11 -8.65 -22.09
CA GLN A 71 -20.25 -9.74 -22.58
C GLN A 71 -19.73 -10.64 -21.47
N LYS A 72 -19.27 -10.04 -20.35
CA LYS A 72 -18.57 -10.75 -19.27
C LYS A 72 -19.40 -10.91 -17.98
N GLY A 73 -20.55 -10.24 -17.90
CA GLY A 73 -21.41 -10.30 -16.71
C GLY A 73 -21.01 -9.37 -15.57
N GLY A 74 -19.95 -8.58 -15.73
CA GLY A 74 -19.48 -7.58 -14.78
C GLY A 74 -18.54 -6.57 -15.42
N SER A 75 -18.34 -5.40 -14.81
CA SER A 75 -17.34 -4.41 -15.16
C SER A 75 -17.03 -3.53 -13.95
N ASP A 76 -15.76 -3.16 -13.81
CA ASP A 76 -15.25 -2.25 -12.78
C ASP A 76 -14.75 -0.95 -13.42
N PHE A 77 -15.06 0.18 -12.78
CA PHE A 77 -14.62 1.50 -13.25
C PHE A 77 -14.68 2.51 -12.10
N ALA A 78 -14.13 3.70 -12.31
CA ALA A 78 -14.26 4.80 -11.37
C ALA A 78 -15.10 5.93 -11.97
N ILE A 79 -15.83 6.64 -11.09
CA ILE A 79 -16.55 7.85 -11.45
C ILE A 79 -16.12 9.01 -10.55
N GLU A 80 -16.09 10.20 -11.12
CA GLU A 80 -15.99 11.44 -10.36
C GLU A 80 -17.39 12.02 -10.12
N TYR A 81 -17.61 12.52 -8.91
CA TYR A 81 -18.84 13.19 -8.50
C TYR A 81 -18.50 14.62 -8.02
N ILE A 82 -19.50 15.38 -7.64
CA ILE A 82 -19.36 16.79 -7.23
C ILE A 82 -18.21 16.98 -6.22
N ASP A 83 -17.50 18.11 -6.32
CA ASP A 83 -16.41 18.52 -5.41
C ASP A 83 -15.21 17.55 -5.33
N GLY A 84 -14.96 16.80 -6.40
CA GLY A 84 -13.83 15.87 -6.46
C GLY A 84 -14.03 14.56 -5.66
N TYR A 85 -15.24 14.30 -5.16
CA TYR A 85 -15.56 13.00 -4.61
C TYR A 85 -15.55 11.94 -5.70
N ARG A 86 -14.96 10.80 -5.42
CA ARG A 86 -14.85 9.68 -6.36
C ARG A 86 -15.39 8.40 -5.78
N PHE A 87 -15.87 7.54 -6.68
CA PHE A 87 -16.37 6.21 -6.33
C PHE A 87 -15.79 5.18 -7.29
N ARG A 88 -15.26 4.08 -6.75
CA ARG A 88 -15.02 2.86 -7.49
C ARG A 88 -16.35 2.12 -7.60
N VAL A 89 -16.74 1.77 -8.80
CA VAL A 89 -18.01 1.15 -9.12
C VAL A 89 -17.78 -0.25 -9.68
N ALA A 90 -18.36 -1.26 -9.05
CA ALA A 90 -18.49 -2.59 -9.58
C ALA A 90 -19.95 -2.81 -10.01
N VAL A 91 -20.20 -3.00 -11.31
CA VAL A 91 -21.50 -3.40 -11.84
C VAL A 91 -21.46 -4.87 -12.21
N PHE A 92 -22.53 -5.62 -11.93
CA PHE A 92 -22.59 -7.05 -12.16
C PHE A 92 -23.99 -7.56 -12.42
N LYS A 93 -24.07 -8.70 -13.14
CA LYS A 93 -25.31 -9.45 -13.34
C LYS A 93 -25.50 -10.47 -12.22
N GLN A 94 -26.71 -10.54 -11.68
CA GLN A 94 -27.12 -11.55 -10.71
C GLN A 94 -28.58 -11.98 -10.95
N LYS A 95 -28.86 -13.27 -11.03
CA LYS A 95 -30.23 -13.81 -11.21
C LYS A 95 -31.02 -13.12 -12.34
N GLY A 96 -30.35 -12.80 -13.45
CA GLY A 96 -30.94 -12.08 -14.58
C GLY A 96 -31.15 -10.58 -14.39
N THR A 97 -30.77 -10.01 -13.26
CA THR A 97 -30.90 -8.58 -12.95
C THR A 97 -29.53 -7.92 -12.81
N VAL A 98 -29.51 -6.57 -12.76
CA VAL A 98 -28.29 -5.80 -12.55
C VAL A 98 -28.18 -5.38 -11.09
N GLY A 99 -27.01 -5.58 -10.50
CA GLY A 99 -26.61 -5.02 -9.22
C GLY A 99 -25.36 -4.17 -9.35
N MET A 100 -25.09 -3.34 -8.34
CA MET A 100 -23.86 -2.56 -8.28
C MET A 100 -23.45 -2.26 -6.85
N VAL A 101 -22.13 -2.12 -6.66
CA VAL A 101 -21.51 -1.65 -5.43
C VAL A 101 -20.63 -0.46 -5.75
N LEU A 102 -20.85 0.63 -5.05
CA LEU A 102 -20.06 1.85 -5.19
C LEU A 102 -19.27 2.07 -3.89
N ARG A 103 -17.95 2.04 -3.96
CA ARG A 103 -17.05 2.34 -2.84
C ARG A 103 -16.57 3.77 -2.94
N ARG A 104 -16.80 4.56 -1.88
CA ARG A 104 -16.28 5.91 -1.81
C ARG A 104 -14.76 5.91 -1.67
N ILE A 105 -14.09 6.63 -2.56
CA ILE A 105 -12.64 6.83 -2.52
C ILE A 105 -12.36 8.08 -1.67
N PRO A 106 -11.43 8.03 -0.71
CA PRO A 106 -11.03 9.21 0.04
C PRO A 106 -10.47 10.30 -0.88
N SER A 107 -10.90 11.54 -0.71
CA SER A 107 -10.42 12.68 -1.52
C SER A 107 -9.21 13.40 -0.92
N GLN A 108 -8.84 13.09 0.31
CA GLN A 108 -7.72 13.71 1.02
C GLN A 108 -6.58 12.72 1.20
N PHE A 109 -5.35 13.20 0.91
CA PHE A 109 -4.14 12.47 1.23
C PHE A 109 -3.86 12.59 2.73
N LEU A 110 -3.55 11.46 3.35
CA LEU A 110 -3.06 11.47 4.72
C LEU A 110 -1.58 11.83 4.71
N THR A 111 -1.13 12.57 5.72
CA THR A 111 0.30 12.88 5.89
C THR A 111 1.04 11.69 6.50
N PHE A 112 2.37 11.70 6.44
CA PHE A 112 3.19 10.65 7.06
C PHE A 112 2.98 10.58 8.57
N GLU A 113 2.76 11.73 9.22
CA GLU A 113 2.46 11.83 10.65
C GLU A 113 1.11 11.19 10.98
N GLN A 114 0.08 11.45 10.16
CA GLN A 114 -1.24 10.84 10.33
C GLN A 114 -1.22 9.33 10.11
N LEU A 115 -0.42 8.86 9.15
CA LEU A 115 -0.21 7.44 8.88
C LEU A 115 0.74 6.78 9.88
N ARG A 116 1.50 7.57 10.66
CA ARG A 116 2.60 7.08 11.51
C ARG A 116 3.62 6.26 10.70
N THR A 117 3.90 6.71 9.49
CA THR A 117 4.82 6.04 8.57
C THR A 117 6.23 6.01 9.16
N PRO A 118 6.98 4.89 9.08
CA PRO A 118 8.35 4.82 9.55
C PRO A 118 9.23 5.90 8.94
N GLU A 119 10.07 6.57 9.77
CA GLU A 119 10.92 7.68 9.31
C GLU A 119 11.88 7.28 8.19
N ALA A 120 12.35 6.04 8.21
CA ALA A 120 13.22 5.48 7.15
C ALA A 120 12.63 5.64 5.74
N ILE A 121 11.29 5.65 5.60
CA ILE A 121 10.61 5.82 4.30
C ILE A 121 11.01 7.15 3.64
N ARG A 122 11.15 8.25 4.41
CA ARG A 122 11.49 9.57 3.87
C ARG A 122 12.83 9.52 3.10
N SER A 123 13.81 8.81 3.64
CA SER A 123 15.12 8.67 3.02
C SER A 123 15.12 7.75 1.80
N LEU A 124 14.21 6.79 1.74
CA LEU A 124 14.12 5.84 0.64
C LEU A 124 13.40 6.41 -0.59
N ILE A 125 12.33 7.17 -0.37
CA ILE A 125 11.52 7.70 -1.49
C ILE A 125 12.19 8.86 -2.25
N ILE A 126 13.25 9.44 -1.71
CA ILE A 126 14.01 10.49 -2.38
C ILE A 126 15.24 9.95 -3.13
N ARG A 127 15.51 8.65 -3.05
CA ARG A 127 16.63 8.03 -3.78
C ARG A 127 16.44 8.21 -5.30
N PRO A 128 17.55 8.36 -6.03
CA PRO A 128 17.45 8.54 -7.48
C PRO A 128 16.97 7.29 -8.22
N ARG A 129 17.17 6.10 -7.65
CA ARG A 129 16.81 4.82 -8.25
C ARG A 129 16.66 3.72 -7.21
N GLY A 130 16.03 2.64 -7.61
CA GLY A 130 15.83 1.42 -6.83
C GLY A 130 14.37 1.04 -6.73
N MET A 131 14.08 -0.05 -6.05
CA MET A 131 12.72 -0.57 -5.86
C MET A 131 12.32 -0.50 -4.40
N LEU A 132 11.24 0.21 -4.10
CA LEU A 132 10.56 0.21 -2.80
C LEU A 132 9.25 -0.55 -2.92
N LEU A 133 9.05 -1.55 -2.06
CA LEU A 133 7.85 -2.36 -2.06
C LEU A 133 6.97 -2.02 -0.86
N VAL A 134 5.67 -1.83 -1.13
CA VAL A 134 4.65 -1.70 -0.08
C VAL A 134 3.76 -2.93 -0.15
N THR A 135 3.78 -3.75 0.90
CA THR A 135 3.15 -5.07 0.89
C THR A 135 2.13 -5.24 2.01
N GLY A 136 1.31 -6.28 1.92
CA GLY A 136 0.27 -6.60 2.89
C GLY A 136 -1.02 -7.08 2.23
N PRO A 137 -1.94 -7.67 2.97
CA PRO A 137 -3.20 -8.19 2.45
C PRO A 137 -4.08 -7.08 1.83
N THR A 138 -5.13 -7.50 1.13
CA THR A 138 -6.14 -6.56 0.63
C THR A 138 -6.77 -5.80 1.79
N GLY A 139 -6.91 -4.47 1.64
CA GLY A 139 -7.47 -3.62 2.70
C GLY A 139 -6.47 -3.22 3.80
N SER A 140 -5.17 -3.53 3.66
CA SER A 140 -4.15 -3.08 4.62
C SER A 140 -3.74 -1.61 4.49
N GLY A 141 -4.27 -0.88 3.48
CA GLY A 141 -4.01 0.55 3.29
C GLY A 141 -2.82 0.88 2.38
N LYS A 142 -2.30 -0.09 1.59
CA LYS A 142 -1.16 0.12 0.68
C LYS A 142 -1.33 1.32 -0.25
N THR A 143 -2.48 1.41 -0.92
CA THR A 143 -2.78 2.51 -1.84
C THR A 143 -2.74 3.87 -1.14
N THR A 144 -3.24 3.94 0.09
CA THR A 144 -3.21 5.18 0.90
C THR A 144 -1.78 5.58 1.25
N SER A 145 -0.94 4.62 1.65
CA SER A 145 0.47 4.88 1.96
C SER A 145 1.24 5.32 0.72
N LEU A 146 1.05 4.65 -0.42
CA LEU A 146 1.68 5.03 -1.69
C LEU A 146 1.22 6.41 -2.18
N ALA A 147 -0.09 6.69 -2.10
CA ALA A 147 -0.62 8.00 -2.45
C ALA A 147 -0.01 9.11 -1.59
N SER A 148 0.22 8.85 -0.30
CA SER A 148 0.89 9.79 0.60
C SER A 148 2.37 9.98 0.23
N MET A 149 3.08 8.92 -0.17
CA MET A 149 4.47 8.99 -0.64
C MET A 149 4.56 9.82 -1.93
N VAL A 150 3.69 9.56 -2.90
CA VAL A 150 3.60 10.34 -4.16
C VAL A 150 3.26 11.79 -3.87
N ASN A 151 2.28 12.05 -2.99
CA ASN A 151 1.92 13.42 -2.62
C ASN A 151 3.07 14.14 -1.91
N PHE A 152 3.82 13.47 -1.04
CA PHE A 152 5.01 14.05 -0.40
C PHE A 152 6.08 14.44 -1.43
N LEU A 153 6.36 13.59 -2.41
CA LEU A 153 7.28 13.91 -3.50
C LEU A 153 6.77 15.11 -4.31
N ASN A 154 5.49 15.11 -4.65
CA ASN A 154 4.83 16.17 -5.41
C ASN A 154 4.85 17.55 -4.72
N ASP A 155 4.79 17.57 -3.38
CA ASP A 155 4.85 18.80 -2.59
C ASP A 155 6.28 19.33 -2.44
N ASN A 156 7.29 18.47 -2.45
CA ASN A 156 8.64 18.83 -2.02
C ASN A 156 9.70 18.79 -3.14
N TYR A 157 9.50 17.98 -4.20
CA TYR A 157 10.51 17.71 -5.23
C TYR A 157 9.98 17.93 -6.64
N ASP A 158 10.86 18.30 -7.56
CA ASP A 158 10.63 18.51 -8.98
C ASP A 158 10.88 17.20 -9.78
N LYS A 159 9.96 16.25 -9.67
CA LYS A 159 10.06 14.93 -10.27
C LYS A 159 9.01 14.71 -11.35
N HIS A 160 9.32 13.90 -12.35
CA HIS A 160 8.32 13.33 -13.23
C HIS A 160 7.88 11.97 -12.68
N ILE A 161 6.64 11.88 -12.23
CA ILE A 161 6.06 10.69 -11.60
C ILE A 161 5.03 10.08 -12.54
N ILE A 162 5.20 8.81 -12.87
CA ILE A 162 4.21 8.05 -13.65
C ILE A 162 3.60 7.00 -12.76
N THR A 163 2.27 6.92 -12.72
CA THR A 163 1.57 5.84 -12.03
C THR A 163 0.83 4.94 -13.02
N LEU A 164 0.84 3.65 -12.74
CA LEU A 164 0.08 2.62 -13.44
C LEU A 164 -0.82 1.95 -12.42
N GLU A 165 -2.13 2.13 -12.54
CA GLU A 165 -3.11 1.75 -11.50
C GLU A 165 -4.32 1.02 -12.08
N ASP A 166 -4.98 0.18 -11.26
CA ASP A 166 -6.17 -0.60 -11.67
C ASP A 166 -7.22 -0.65 -10.53
N PRO A 167 -8.17 0.28 -10.51
CA PRO A 167 -8.19 1.60 -11.16
C PRO A 167 -7.40 2.66 -10.36
N ILE A 168 -7.33 3.91 -10.90
CA ILE A 168 -6.79 5.05 -10.16
C ILE A 168 -7.72 5.37 -8.97
N GLU A 169 -7.17 5.25 -7.73
CA GLU A 169 -7.92 5.56 -6.52
C GLU A 169 -7.74 7.03 -6.08
N TYR A 170 -6.53 7.58 -6.12
CA TYR A 170 -6.23 8.95 -5.71
C TYR A 170 -5.77 9.78 -6.90
N TYR A 171 -6.43 10.92 -7.17
CA TYR A 171 -5.98 11.85 -8.20
C TYR A 171 -5.01 12.89 -7.63
N HIS A 172 -3.82 12.89 -8.19
CA HIS A 172 -2.78 13.86 -7.87
C HIS A 172 -2.86 15.07 -8.80
N LYS A 173 -2.97 16.26 -8.23
CA LYS A 173 -2.78 17.50 -9.00
C LYS A 173 -1.28 17.75 -9.18
N HIS A 174 -0.86 18.30 -10.31
CA HIS A 174 0.51 18.78 -10.47
C HIS A 174 0.81 19.88 -9.45
N LYS A 175 1.97 19.80 -8.77
CA LYS A 175 2.48 20.80 -7.84
C LYS A 175 3.92 21.12 -8.23
N LYS A 176 4.92 20.72 -7.42
CA LYS A 176 6.32 20.79 -7.83
C LYS A 176 6.67 19.72 -8.87
N SER A 177 6.11 18.53 -8.70
CA SER A 177 6.27 17.42 -9.64
C SER A 177 5.23 17.46 -10.76
N THR A 178 5.59 16.86 -11.90
CA THR A 178 4.64 16.48 -12.95
C THR A 178 4.19 15.05 -12.71
N ILE A 179 2.87 14.81 -12.60
CA ILE A 179 2.33 13.48 -12.36
C ILE A 179 1.44 13.06 -13.52
N ASN A 180 1.77 11.93 -14.15
CA ASN A 180 0.96 11.30 -15.17
C ASN A 180 0.44 9.97 -14.64
N GLN A 181 -0.86 9.93 -14.36
CA GLN A 181 -1.55 8.72 -13.87
C GLN A 181 -2.21 8.01 -15.05
N ARG A 182 -1.98 6.71 -15.16
CA ARG A 182 -2.51 5.90 -16.25
C ARG A 182 -3.27 4.70 -15.69
N GLU A 183 -4.52 4.56 -16.12
CA GLU A 183 -5.41 3.49 -15.69
C GLU A 183 -5.32 2.29 -16.62
N ILE A 184 -5.16 1.10 -16.05
CA ILE A 184 -5.15 -0.15 -16.80
C ILE A 184 -6.54 -0.39 -17.44
N GLY A 185 -6.52 -0.85 -18.67
CA GLY A 185 -7.75 -1.09 -19.44
C GLY A 185 -8.43 0.16 -20.01
N ILE A 186 -7.94 1.36 -19.63
CA ILE A 186 -8.40 2.66 -20.18
C ILE A 186 -7.28 3.32 -20.97
N ASP A 187 -6.18 3.68 -20.29
CA ASP A 187 -5.05 4.41 -20.88
C ASP A 187 -3.97 3.47 -21.40
N VAL A 188 -3.88 2.28 -20.83
CA VAL A 188 -2.95 1.21 -21.22
C VAL A 188 -3.64 -0.15 -21.08
N PRO A 189 -3.28 -1.14 -21.91
CA PRO A 189 -3.93 -2.44 -21.88
C PRO A 189 -3.64 -3.24 -20.60
N ASP A 190 -2.40 -3.20 -20.11
CA ASP A 190 -1.91 -3.93 -18.95
C ASP A 190 -0.69 -3.26 -18.31
N PHE A 191 -0.25 -3.76 -17.14
CA PHE A 191 0.89 -3.22 -16.40
C PHE A 191 2.21 -3.36 -17.17
N LYS A 192 2.45 -4.48 -17.87
CA LYS A 192 3.66 -4.74 -18.65
C LYS A 192 3.85 -3.70 -19.75
N GLU A 193 2.82 -3.52 -20.58
CA GLU A 193 2.88 -2.52 -21.66
C GLU A 193 2.94 -1.11 -21.09
N GLY A 194 2.22 -0.85 -20.00
CA GLY A 194 2.27 0.41 -19.26
C GLY A 194 3.70 0.75 -18.83
N LEU A 195 4.42 -0.17 -18.17
CA LEU A 195 5.80 -0.02 -17.75
C LEU A 195 6.75 0.19 -18.95
N ARG A 196 6.64 -0.66 -19.97
CA ARG A 196 7.46 -0.56 -21.19
C ARG A 196 7.35 0.82 -21.85
N ARG A 197 6.17 1.43 -21.83
CA ARG A 197 5.96 2.78 -22.36
C ARG A 197 6.41 3.86 -21.40
N ALA A 198 6.20 3.67 -20.08
CA ALA A 198 6.61 4.61 -19.06
C ALA A 198 8.12 4.90 -19.13
N LEU A 199 8.96 3.89 -19.35
CA LEU A 199 10.43 4.02 -19.48
C LEU A 199 10.88 4.94 -20.64
N ARG A 200 9.97 5.29 -21.58
CA ARG A 200 10.24 6.21 -22.69
C ARG A 200 9.65 7.59 -22.50
N MET A 201 9.08 7.84 -21.32
CA MET A 201 8.40 9.09 -20.97
C MET A 201 9.22 9.95 -20.01
N ASP A 202 10.52 9.68 -19.88
CA ASP A 202 11.45 10.39 -19.00
C ASP A 202 10.98 10.42 -17.51
N PRO A 203 10.67 9.27 -16.91
CA PRO A 203 10.22 9.23 -15.53
C PRO A 203 11.38 9.23 -14.53
N ASP A 204 11.27 10.00 -13.46
CA ASP A 204 12.11 9.82 -12.26
C ASP A 204 11.55 8.72 -11.35
N VAL A 205 10.22 8.67 -11.23
CA VAL A 205 9.50 7.76 -10.34
C VAL A 205 8.40 7.05 -11.10
N ILE A 206 8.32 5.73 -10.95
CA ILE A 206 7.25 4.91 -11.52
C ILE A 206 6.54 4.18 -10.39
N LEU A 207 5.23 4.36 -10.26
CA LEU A 207 4.39 3.58 -9.36
C LEU A 207 3.67 2.49 -10.14
N VAL A 208 3.84 1.24 -9.72
CA VAL A 208 3.13 0.06 -10.23
C VAL A 208 2.13 -0.37 -9.18
N GLY A 209 0.86 -0.14 -9.44
CA GLY A 209 -0.24 -0.36 -8.49
C GLY A 209 -0.27 -1.79 -7.95
N GLU A 210 0.03 -2.79 -8.79
CA GLU A 210 0.14 -4.18 -8.37
C GLU A 210 1.06 -5.00 -9.27
N MET A 211 1.93 -5.81 -8.65
CA MET A 211 2.85 -6.73 -9.33
C MET A 211 2.42 -8.19 -9.09
N ARG A 212 1.50 -8.71 -9.93
CA ARG A 212 0.93 -10.06 -9.77
C ARG A 212 1.63 -11.12 -10.59
N ASP A 213 2.09 -10.75 -11.77
CA ASP A 213 2.61 -11.67 -12.78
C ASP A 213 4.12 -11.47 -13.02
N LEU A 214 4.73 -12.50 -13.57
CA LEU A 214 6.15 -12.55 -13.88
C LEU A 214 6.62 -11.38 -14.74
N GLU A 215 5.83 -11.04 -15.76
CA GLU A 215 6.17 -10.04 -16.77
C GLU A 215 6.22 -8.64 -16.18
N THR A 216 5.22 -8.31 -15.32
CA THR A 216 5.18 -7.04 -14.59
C THR A 216 6.35 -6.93 -13.61
N ILE A 217 6.65 -8.01 -12.87
CA ILE A 217 7.77 -8.04 -11.92
C ILE A 217 9.11 -7.86 -12.65
N ARG A 218 9.31 -8.56 -13.77
CA ARG A 218 10.52 -8.43 -14.59
C ARG A 218 10.71 -6.99 -15.08
N ALA A 219 9.67 -6.39 -15.64
CA ALA A 219 9.75 -5.02 -16.16
C ALA A 219 10.01 -3.99 -15.02
N ALA A 220 9.46 -4.22 -13.84
CA ALA A 220 9.71 -3.37 -12.66
C ALA A 220 11.16 -3.49 -12.15
N LEU A 221 11.73 -4.72 -12.14
CA LEU A 221 13.14 -4.95 -11.82
C LEU A 221 14.06 -4.26 -12.82
N GLU A 222 13.81 -4.40 -14.13
CA GLU A 222 14.56 -3.75 -15.18
C GLU A 222 14.52 -2.22 -15.06
N ALA A 223 13.34 -1.65 -14.77
CA ALA A 223 13.19 -0.21 -14.54
C ALA A 223 14.02 0.28 -13.35
N ALA A 224 14.01 -0.45 -12.23
CA ALA A 224 14.79 -0.10 -11.05
C ALA A 224 16.30 -0.24 -11.26
N GLU A 225 16.73 -1.19 -12.08
CA GLU A 225 18.15 -1.41 -12.45
C GLU A 225 18.68 -0.32 -13.40
N THR A 226 17.83 0.11 -14.34
CA THR A 226 18.19 1.08 -15.37
C THR A 226 18.13 2.55 -14.94
N GLY A 227 17.89 2.82 -13.65
CA GLY A 227 18.08 4.17 -13.11
C GLY A 227 16.81 4.85 -12.58
N HIS A 228 15.67 4.15 -12.51
CA HIS A 228 14.40 4.70 -12.06
C HIS A 228 14.10 4.32 -10.61
N LEU A 229 13.38 5.16 -9.90
CA LEU A 229 12.81 4.82 -8.60
C LEU A 229 11.43 4.18 -8.82
N VAL A 230 11.28 2.91 -8.46
CA VAL A 230 10.06 2.14 -8.66
C VAL A 230 9.38 1.87 -7.33
N PHE A 231 8.11 2.25 -7.21
CA PHE A 231 7.22 1.83 -6.13
C PHE A 231 6.32 0.73 -6.64
N GLY A 232 6.25 -0.38 -5.90
CA GLY A 232 5.41 -1.51 -6.29
C GLY A 232 4.63 -2.09 -5.11
N THR A 233 3.54 -2.82 -5.40
CA THR A 233 2.82 -3.53 -4.36
C THR A 233 2.75 -5.03 -4.61
N LEU A 234 2.75 -5.79 -3.49
CA LEU A 234 2.42 -7.22 -3.45
C LEU A 234 1.46 -7.50 -2.28
N HIS A 235 0.85 -8.71 -2.30
CA HIS A 235 -0.07 -9.15 -1.24
C HIS A 235 0.58 -10.04 -0.18
N THR A 236 1.90 -10.03 -0.09
CA THR A 236 2.68 -10.76 0.91
C THR A 236 2.65 -10.08 2.28
N SER A 237 2.76 -10.85 3.35
CA SER A 237 2.93 -10.36 4.71
C SER A 237 4.38 -10.63 5.15
N GLY A 238 5.11 -9.54 5.46
CA GLY A 238 6.52 -9.59 5.85
C GLY A 238 7.51 -9.44 4.69
N ALA A 239 8.69 -8.93 5.02
CA ALA A 239 9.74 -8.59 4.05
C ALA A 239 10.41 -9.85 3.48
N SER A 240 10.70 -10.84 4.32
CA SER A 240 11.31 -12.12 3.90
C SER A 240 10.43 -12.82 2.86
N SER A 241 9.13 -13.00 3.17
CA SER A 241 8.17 -13.62 2.26
C SER A 241 7.96 -12.83 0.96
N THR A 242 8.14 -11.51 1.02
CA THR A 242 8.07 -10.64 -0.17
C THR A 242 9.22 -10.91 -1.12
N VAL A 243 10.45 -11.02 -0.60
CA VAL A 243 11.64 -11.36 -1.38
C VAL A 243 11.47 -12.75 -2.02
N ASP A 244 11.06 -13.74 -1.23
CA ASP A 244 10.83 -15.10 -1.73
C ASP A 244 9.75 -15.14 -2.82
N ARG A 245 8.66 -14.40 -2.63
CA ARG A 245 7.57 -14.32 -3.62
C ARG A 245 8.04 -13.79 -4.96
N ILE A 246 8.86 -12.74 -4.97
CA ILE A 246 9.40 -12.20 -6.22
C ILE A 246 10.26 -13.23 -6.92
N ILE A 247 11.15 -13.91 -6.19
CA ILE A 247 12.08 -14.89 -6.78
C ILE A 247 11.32 -16.11 -7.32
N THR A 248 10.37 -16.64 -6.55
CA THR A 248 9.67 -17.90 -6.87
C THR A 248 8.65 -17.78 -8.01
N VAL A 249 8.30 -16.57 -8.44
CA VAL A 249 7.48 -16.37 -9.65
C VAL A 249 8.24 -16.75 -10.92
N PHE A 250 9.58 -16.68 -10.88
CA PHE A 250 10.43 -16.98 -12.04
C PHE A 250 10.76 -18.49 -12.14
N PRO A 251 11.01 -18.99 -13.36
CA PRO A 251 11.52 -20.33 -13.58
C PRO A 251 12.80 -20.58 -12.78
N GLN A 252 13.02 -21.82 -12.37
CA GLN A 252 14.10 -22.18 -11.46
C GLN A 252 15.50 -21.83 -12.00
N ASP A 253 15.70 -21.95 -13.29
CA ASP A 253 16.93 -21.62 -14.01
C ASP A 253 17.23 -20.12 -14.06
N GLU A 254 16.21 -19.27 -13.88
CA GLU A 254 16.38 -17.82 -13.85
C GLU A 254 16.55 -17.24 -12.43
N GLN A 255 16.19 -17.98 -11.39
CA GLN A 255 16.09 -17.46 -10.02
C GLN A 255 17.39 -16.89 -9.47
N ASP A 256 18.55 -17.45 -9.81
CA ASP A 256 19.83 -16.95 -9.34
C ASP A 256 20.18 -15.59 -9.95
N GLN A 257 19.82 -15.39 -11.23
CA GLN A 257 19.93 -14.10 -11.88
C GLN A 257 19.00 -13.09 -11.22
N ILE A 258 17.75 -13.47 -10.96
CA ILE A 258 16.75 -12.62 -10.30
C ILE A 258 17.19 -12.25 -8.88
N ARG A 259 17.76 -13.16 -8.09
CA ARG A 259 18.35 -12.84 -6.78
C ARG A 259 19.42 -11.75 -6.89
N THR A 260 20.26 -11.87 -7.89
CA THR A 260 21.32 -10.89 -8.13
C THR A 260 20.74 -9.52 -8.46
N GLN A 261 19.80 -9.45 -9.41
CA GLN A 261 19.12 -8.22 -9.82
C GLN A 261 18.35 -7.60 -8.66
N LEU A 262 17.54 -8.39 -7.95
CA LEU A 262 16.75 -7.94 -6.81
C LEU A 262 17.65 -7.42 -5.68
N SER A 263 18.75 -8.12 -5.38
CA SER A 263 19.71 -7.67 -4.35
C SER A 263 20.34 -6.32 -4.67
N GLY A 264 20.51 -5.99 -5.96
CA GLY A 264 21.06 -4.73 -6.43
C GLY A 264 20.03 -3.59 -6.48
N SER A 265 18.81 -3.88 -6.85
CA SER A 265 17.76 -2.90 -7.10
C SER A 265 16.82 -2.64 -5.91
N LEU A 266 16.54 -3.65 -5.05
CA LEU A 266 15.67 -3.48 -3.89
C LEU A 266 16.32 -2.53 -2.87
N ILE A 267 15.58 -1.51 -2.41
CA ILE A 267 16.04 -0.54 -1.40
C ILE A 267 15.29 -0.66 -0.07
N GLY A 268 14.08 -1.18 -0.08
CA GLY A 268 13.29 -1.41 1.13
C GLY A 268 11.98 -2.13 0.88
N VAL A 269 11.43 -2.68 1.95
CA VAL A 269 10.08 -3.27 1.98
C VAL A 269 9.36 -2.71 3.19
N LEU A 270 8.18 -2.12 2.96
CA LEU A 270 7.23 -1.70 3.96
C LEU A 270 6.06 -2.68 3.94
N SER A 271 6.02 -3.62 4.88
CA SER A 271 4.87 -4.49 5.03
C SER A 271 3.86 -3.89 6.00
N GLN A 272 2.57 -3.99 5.69
CA GLN A 272 1.54 -3.20 6.35
C GLN A 272 0.31 -4.04 6.70
N ALA A 273 -0.18 -3.88 7.93
CA ALA A 273 -1.46 -4.37 8.40
C ALA A 273 -2.31 -3.20 8.91
N LEU A 274 -3.64 -3.31 8.83
CA LEU A 274 -4.57 -2.31 9.33
C LEU A 274 -5.43 -2.95 10.43
N LEU A 275 -5.52 -2.26 11.58
CA LEU A 275 -6.23 -2.72 12.77
C LEU A 275 -7.29 -1.71 13.20
N PRO A 276 -8.38 -2.16 13.87
CA PRO A 276 -9.26 -1.27 14.61
C PRO A 276 -8.50 -0.56 15.73
N ARG A 277 -8.66 0.75 15.81
CA ARG A 277 -8.06 1.60 16.84
C ARG A 277 -9.07 1.92 17.94
N LYS A 278 -8.60 1.97 19.18
CA LYS A 278 -9.37 2.47 20.32
C LYS A 278 -9.36 4.01 20.38
N PRO A 279 -10.46 4.68 20.76
CA PRO A 279 -11.81 4.13 20.91
C PRO A 279 -12.52 3.95 19.56
N GLU A 280 -12.03 4.57 18.46
CA GLU A 280 -12.61 4.53 17.12
C GLU A 280 -11.56 4.71 16.03
N GLY A 281 -11.87 4.22 14.83
CA GLY A 281 -11.05 4.39 13.63
C GLY A 281 -10.18 3.21 13.31
N LEU A 282 -9.13 3.45 12.51
CA LEU A 282 -8.18 2.46 12.07
C LEU A 282 -6.76 2.98 12.32
N ILE A 283 -5.84 2.06 12.59
CA ILE A 283 -4.42 2.35 12.72
C ILE A 283 -3.62 1.34 11.91
N ALA A 284 -2.57 1.82 11.22
CA ALA A 284 -1.66 0.95 10.50
C ALA A 284 -0.55 0.46 11.40
N ALA A 285 -0.25 -0.84 11.31
CA ALA A 285 0.96 -1.45 11.83
C ALA A 285 1.90 -1.78 10.68
N TYR A 286 3.18 -1.56 10.89
CA TYR A 286 4.20 -1.72 9.86
C TYR A 286 5.28 -2.70 10.28
N GLU A 287 5.88 -3.34 9.28
CA GLU A 287 7.22 -3.92 9.33
C GLU A 287 8.08 -3.14 8.35
N MET A 288 9.26 -2.73 8.78
CA MET A 288 10.17 -1.96 7.95
C MET A 288 11.49 -2.68 7.74
N MET A 289 11.82 -2.99 6.49
CA MET A 289 13.12 -3.48 6.07
C MET A 289 13.82 -2.44 5.19
N VAL A 290 15.00 -2.03 5.57
CA VAL A 290 15.92 -1.25 4.73
C VAL A 290 17.00 -2.18 4.20
N VAL A 291 17.22 -2.20 2.89
CA VAL A 291 18.17 -3.12 2.29
C VAL A 291 19.61 -2.64 2.52
N THR A 292 20.23 -3.17 3.57
CA THR A 292 21.66 -2.99 3.91
C THR A 292 22.53 -3.94 3.10
N PRO A 293 23.89 -3.75 3.09
CA PRO A 293 24.81 -4.71 2.48
C PRO A 293 24.64 -6.14 2.99
N ALA A 294 24.33 -6.32 4.29
CA ALA A 294 24.07 -7.63 4.88
C ALA A 294 22.83 -8.28 4.26
N ILE A 295 21.71 -7.56 4.18
CA ILE A 295 20.46 -8.07 3.57
C ILE A 295 20.66 -8.37 2.08
N ARG A 296 21.41 -7.54 1.34
CA ARG A 296 21.77 -7.83 -0.06
C ARG A 296 22.47 -9.18 -0.21
N ASN A 297 23.41 -9.47 0.66
CA ASN A 297 24.12 -10.75 0.64
C ASN A 297 23.17 -11.92 0.96
N LEU A 298 22.28 -11.77 1.94
CA LEU A 298 21.27 -12.79 2.25
C LEU A 298 20.36 -13.12 1.07
N ILE A 299 19.91 -12.09 0.33
CA ILE A 299 19.09 -12.28 -0.88
C ILE A 299 19.88 -13.05 -1.94
N ARG A 300 21.12 -12.61 -2.23
CA ARG A 300 21.99 -13.19 -3.26
C ARG A 300 22.35 -14.65 -2.96
N GLU A 301 22.58 -14.98 -1.68
CA GLU A 301 22.98 -16.30 -1.23
C GLU A 301 21.80 -17.25 -0.94
N ASN A 302 20.56 -16.83 -1.27
CA ASN A 302 19.34 -17.60 -0.98
C ASN A 302 19.15 -17.91 0.52
N LYS A 303 19.49 -16.96 1.40
CA LYS A 303 19.38 -17.07 2.86
C LYS A 303 18.30 -16.14 3.41
N THR A 304 17.19 -16.02 2.70
CA THR A 304 16.07 -15.10 3.01
C THR A 304 15.45 -15.36 4.39
N TYR A 305 15.51 -16.62 4.86
CA TYR A 305 15.07 -17.02 6.22
C TYR A 305 15.83 -16.30 7.35
N ARG A 306 16.97 -15.64 7.07
CA ARG A 306 17.75 -14.85 8.06
C ARG A 306 17.42 -13.35 8.01
N ILE A 307 16.55 -12.91 7.11
CA ILE A 307 16.21 -11.50 6.96
C ILE A 307 15.56 -10.96 8.23
N ASP A 308 14.63 -11.70 8.84
CA ASP A 308 13.96 -11.27 10.08
C ASP A 308 14.96 -10.95 11.19
N SER A 309 15.98 -11.80 11.40
CA SER A 309 17.04 -11.53 12.38
C SER A 309 17.86 -10.29 12.04
N SER A 310 18.09 -10.03 10.74
CA SER A 310 18.78 -8.81 10.29
C SER A 310 17.91 -7.55 10.47
N ILE A 311 16.58 -7.67 10.39
CA ILE A 311 15.66 -6.58 10.70
C ILE A 311 15.72 -6.25 12.18
N GLN A 312 15.65 -7.26 13.08
CA GLN A 312 15.72 -7.08 14.53
C GLN A 312 17.00 -6.37 14.98
N THR A 313 18.14 -6.74 14.42
CA THR A 313 19.44 -6.10 14.73
C THR A 313 19.69 -4.80 13.99
N GLY A 314 18.78 -4.42 13.08
CA GLY A 314 18.89 -3.26 12.21
C GLY A 314 18.19 -2.00 12.70
N ARG A 315 17.88 -1.87 13.99
CA ARG A 315 17.15 -0.72 14.58
C ARG A 315 17.77 0.63 14.23
N LYS A 316 19.11 0.74 14.20
CA LYS A 316 19.83 1.95 13.80
C LYS A 316 19.52 2.43 12.36
N HIS A 317 18.99 1.56 11.52
CA HIS A 317 18.54 1.90 10.16
C HIS A 317 17.02 2.14 10.08
N GLY A 318 16.33 2.20 11.22
CA GLY A 318 14.87 2.35 11.30
C GLY A 318 14.12 1.07 10.93
N MET A 319 14.75 -0.11 11.06
CA MET A 319 14.13 -1.41 10.81
C MET A 319 13.44 -1.96 12.07
N PHE A 320 12.31 -2.62 11.89
CA PHE A 320 11.59 -3.34 12.95
C PHE A 320 10.62 -4.35 12.33
N LEU A 321 10.30 -5.40 13.07
CA LEU A 321 9.32 -6.41 12.69
C LEU A 321 7.88 -5.95 12.97
N LEU A 322 6.92 -6.52 12.23
CA LEU A 322 5.49 -6.26 12.43
C LEU A 322 5.06 -6.53 13.87
N ASP A 323 5.49 -7.65 14.45
CA ASP A 323 5.08 -8.06 15.80
C ASP A 323 5.63 -7.14 16.90
N GLU A 324 6.77 -6.47 16.68
CA GLU A 324 7.28 -5.42 17.58
C GLU A 324 6.34 -4.20 17.59
N MET A 325 5.88 -3.78 16.41
CA MET A 325 4.92 -2.68 16.33
C MET A 325 3.54 -3.05 16.88
N LEU A 326 3.07 -4.28 16.62
CA LEU A 326 1.81 -4.78 17.18
C LEU A 326 1.86 -4.82 18.71
N PHE A 327 2.95 -5.29 19.29
CA PHE A 327 3.18 -5.27 20.73
C PHE A 327 3.12 -3.84 21.30
N ARG A 328 3.80 -2.89 20.65
CA ARG A 328 3.78 -1.48 21.05
C ARG A 328 2.37 -0.88 20.99
N LEU A 329 1.61 -1.13 19.91
CA LEU A 329 0.22 -0.63 19.78
C LEU A 329 -0.70 -1.18 20.88
N TRP A 330 -0.49 -2.42 21.32
CA TRP A 330 -1.20 -2.98 22.45
C TRP A 330 -0.74 -2.34 23.77
N LYS A 331 0.57 -2.22 24.02
CA LYS A 331 1.15 -1.63 25.23
C LYS A 331 0.73 -0.16 25.40
N GLU A 332 0.60 0.60 24.31
CA GLU A 332 0.09 1.98 24.28
C GLU A 332 -1.46 2.07 24.37
N ASP A 333 -2.17 0.99 24.59
CA ASP A 333 -3.65 0.90 24.59
C ASP A 333 -4.33 1.43 23.33
N GLN A 334 -3.64 1.36 22.18
CA GLN A 334 -4.19 1.78 20.89
C GLN A 334 -5.05 0.70 20.21
N CYS A 335 -4.79 -0.58 20.50
CA CYS A 335 -5.49 -1.74 19.93
C CYS A 335 -5.82 -2.78 20.99
N GLU A 336 -6.89 -3.57 20.76
CA GLU A 336 -7.22 -4.72 21.59
C GLU A 336 -6.23 -5.87 21.37
N LYS A 337 -6.03 -6.70 22.41
CA LYS A 337 -5.13 -7.85 22.39
C LYS A 337 -5.48 -8.83 21.26
N GLU A 338 -6.77 -9.11 21.08
CA GLU A 338 -7.28 -10.01 20.09
C GLU A 338 -6.96 -9.52 18.67
N GLU A 339 -7.06 -8.22 18.43
CA GLU A 339 -6.79 -7.59 17.13
C GLU A 339 -5.30 -7.65 16.76
N VAL A 340 -4.40 -7.40 17.72
CA VAL A 340 -2.95 -7.49 17.45
C VAL A 340 -2.52 -8.94 17.23
N LEU A 341 -3.07 -9.89 17.97
CA LEU A 341 -2.78 -11.33 17.77
C LEU A 341 -3.29 -11.84 16.41
N LEU A 342 -4.46 -11.36 15.95
CA LEU A 342 -5.02 -11.73 14.65
C LEU A 342 -4.15 -11.26 13.48
N LYS A 343 -3.38 -10.18 13.64
CA LYS A 343 -2.51 -9.62 12.58
C LYS A 343 -1.06 -10.02 12.70
N SER A 344 -0.69 -10.68 13.78
CA SER A 344 0.68 -11.13 14.05
C SER A 344 1.14 -12.20 13.05
N ASN A 345 2.41 -12.11 12.65
CA ASN A 345 3.08 -13.15 11.89
C ASN A 345 3.49 -14.33 12.80
N ARG A 346 3.66 -14.08 14.12
CA ARG A 346 4.05 -15.07 15.13
C ARG A 346 3.15 -14.99 16.38
N PRO A 347 1.86 -15.33 16.26
CA PRO A 347 0.87 -15.05 17.29
C PRO A 347 1.18 -15.71 18.64
N THR A 348 1.82 -16.88 18.64
CA THR A 348 2.22 -17.58 19.89
C THR A 348 3.32 -16.82 20.63
N GLU A 349 4.34 -16.32 19.92
CA GLU A 349 5.44 -15.54 20.50
C GLU A 349 4.91 -14.19 21.02
N LEU A 350 4.08 -13.50 20.23
CA LEU A 350 3.46 -12.24 20.62
C LEU A 350 2.55 -12.42 21.86
N ALA A 351 1.75 -13.49 21.89
CA ALA A 351 0.88 -13.77 23.05
C ALA A 351 1.70 -14.03 24.33
N ALA A 352 2.82 -14.75 24.24
CA ALA A 352 3.71 -14.98 25.36
C ALA A 352 4.34 -13.67 25.87
N LYS A 353 4.79 -12.78 24.96
CA LYS A 353 5.34 -11.47 25.30
C LYS A 353 4.31 -10.56 25.96
N ILE A 354 3.08 -10.55 25.44
CA ILE A 354 1.96 -9.82 26.06
C ILE A 354 1.67 -10.35 27.48
N ALA A 355 1.59 -11.68 27.65
CA ALA A 355 1.32 -12.27 28.95
C ALA A 355 2.45 -12.01 29.98
N GLN A 356 3.69 -11.87 29.53
CA GLN A 356 4.83 -11.48 30.38
C GLN A 356 4.68 -10.02 30.82
N ALA A 357 4.36 -9.11 29.90
CA ALA A 357 4.13 -7.71 30.19
C ALA A 357 2.92 -7.49 31.13
N GLU A 358 1.81 -8.24 30.94
CA GLU A 358 0.64 -8.22 31.85
C GLU A 358 0.99 -8.64 33.30
N ARG A 359 2.05 -9.41 33.49
CA ARG A 359 2.54 -9.85 34.83
C ARG A 359 3.50 -8.84 35.45
N GLY A 360 3.82 -7.72 34.78
CA GLY A 360 4.79 -6.74 35.27
C GLY A 360 6.25 -7.21 35.17
N MET A 361 6.54 -8.20 34.32
CA MET A 361 7.88 -8.66 33.97
C MET A 361 8.28 -8.04 32.64
N ASP A 362 8.28 -6.71 32.54
CA ASP A 362 8.84 -6.03 31.38
C ASP A 362 10.38 -6.17 31.44
N ASP A 363 10.97 -6.69 30.39
CA ASP A 363 12.41 -6.51 30.14
C ASP A 363 12.65 -5.04 29.75
N ASP A 364 12.63 -4.16 30.73
CA ASP A 364 13.06 -2.76 30.64
C ASP A 364 14.58 -2.70 30.63
N ASP A 365 15.25 -3.30 29.65
CA ASP A 365 16.71 -3.12 29.48
C ASP A 365 17.17 -3.54 28.07
N GLU A 366 16.85 -2.73 27.06
CA GLU A 366 17.65 -2.74 25.81
C GLU A 366 17.77 -1.35 25.14
N ASP A 367 17.48 -0.26 25.84
CA ASP A 367 17.83 1.09 25.41
C ASP A 367 19.04 1.62 26.22
N GLY A 368 20.11 0.84 26.23
CA GLY A 368 21.43 1.30 26.64
C GLY A 368 22.09 2.06 25.49
N ASP A 369 21.88 3.37 25.44
CA ASP A 369 22.77 4.29 24.71
C ASP A 369 24.18 4.14 25.29
N GLY A 370 24.96 3.27 24.66
CA GLY A 370 26.40 3.22 24.88
C GLY A 370 27.06 4.36 24.11
N ASP A 371 27.09 5.55 24.70
CA ASP A 371 28.07 6.57 24.36
C ASP A 371 29.45 6.04 24.72
N GLU A 372 30.08 5.29 23.81
CA GLU A 372 31.53 5.11 23.84
C GLU A 372 32.17 6.43 23.37
N GLU A 373 32.58 7.25 24.35
CA GLU A 373 33.55 8.34 24.12
C GLU A 373 34.86 7.72 23.62
N ASP A 374 35.08 7.84 22.30
CA ASP A 374 36.41 7.64 21.70
C ASP A 374 37.37 8.71 22.25
N ASN A 375 38.14 8.32 23.26
CA ASN A 375 39.25 9.07 23.79
C ASN A 375 40.47 8.74 22.93
N ASP A 376 40.57 9.35 21.75
CA ASP A 376 41.82 9.40 21.00
C ASP A 376 42.74 10.38 21.73
N GLN A 377 43.68 9.83 22.51
CA GLN A 377 44.86 10.54 22.98
C GLN A 377 45.91 10.49 21.85
N ASP A 378 46.06 11.62 21.18
CA ASP A 378 47.24 11.89 20.33
C ASP A 378 48.48 11.84 21.19
N GLU A 379 49.32 10.82 21.03
CA GLU A 379 50.71 10.81 21.49
C GLU A 379 51.57 11.40 20.36
N ASP A 380 51.94 12.69 20.53
CA ASP A 380 53.00 13.35 19.77
C ASP A 380 54.31 12.68 20.11
N GLU A 381 54.89 11.91 19.19
CA GLU A 381 56.31 11.56 19.20
C GLU A 381 57.10 12.59 18.38
N GLU A 382 57.80 13.46 19.08
CA GLU A 382 58.89 14.27 18.54
C GLU A 382 60.04 13.33 18.14
N GLU A 383 60.36 13.23 16.87
CA GLU A 383 61.66 12.74 16.40
C GLU A 383 62.56 13.93 16.03
N ASP A 384 63.61 14.09 16.82
CA ASP A 384 64.72 15.00 16.60
C ASP A 384 65.49 14.63 15.31
N ASP A 385 65.63 15.63 14.44
CA ASP A 385 66.63 15.65 13.39
C ASP A 385 68.05 15.90 13.98
N ASP A 386 69.00 15.03 13.69
CA ASP A 386 70.40 15.39 13.65
C ASP A 386 71.12 14.55 12.59
N ASP A 387 71.78 15.34 11.69
CA ASP A 387 73.01 15.09 10.93
C ASP A 387 73.07 14.06 9.75
N GLU A 388 73.21 14.53 8.56
CA GLU A 388 74.32 14.82 7.61
C GLU A 388 73.81 14.98 6.17
#